data_604ebe8f002f861fab8178c4a4cd23d4
#
_entry.id   604ebe8f002f861fab8178c4a4cd23d4
#
_cell.length_a   1.000
_cell.length_b   1.000
_cell.length_c   1.000
_cell.angle_alpha   90.00
_cell.angle_beta   90.00
_cell.angle_gamma   90.00
#
_symmetry.space_group_name_H-M   'P 1'
#
loop_
_entity.id
_entity.type
_entity.pdbx_description
1 polymer ?
#
loop_
_entity_poly.entity_id
_entity_poly.type
_entity_poly.pdbx_seq_one_letter_code
_entity_poly.pdbx_strand_id
1 'polypeptide(L)'
;EADTVILTGGISYHYFAGYGGGRKALLPGVASRSACEAHHKLVVSFRRGQLEGAIGPGILIGNPVHDQMIQACRYLSSCFVLNVVTRPDGEITAASSGEQEAAHMDACRKHDSLYMKNLTVPTKLVVASAGGYPRDINFVQAHKGLLTAHEAARRDGVVIFASDCLEGTGHTAFLGWFDRCTTQDQWLDGLW
;
A
#
# COMPACT_ATOMS: atom_id res chain seq x y z
N GLU A 1 9.34 -11.83 26.25
CA GLU A 1 10.33 -11.33 25.28
C GLU A 1 10.70 -12.48 24.35
N ALA A 2 10.86 -12.21 23.06
CA ALA A 2 11.29 -13.19 22.06
C ALA A 2 12.74 -12.88 21.66
N ASP A 3 13.59 -13.91 21.63
CA ASP A 3 14.99 -13.75 21.22
C ASP A 3 15.13 -13.55 19.71
N THR A 4 14.20 -14.12 18.94
CA THR A 4 14.15 -14.01 17.49
C THR A 4 12.72 -13.78 17.03
N VAL A 5 12.53 -12.88 16.09
CA VAL A 5 11.25 -12.59 15.46
C VAL A 5 11.31 -12.95 13.98
N ILE A 6 10.35 -13.73 13.52
CA ILE A 6 10.19 -14.06 12.10
C ILE A 6 8.93 -13.37 11.59
N LEU A 7 9.10 -12.42 10.69
CA LEU A 7 8.01 -11.68 10.06
C LEU A 7 7.65 -12.33 8.71
N THR A 8 6.40 -12.70 8.54
CA THR A 8 5.92 -13.30 7.29
C THR A 8 4.97 -12.35 6.56
N GLY A 9 4.97 -12.39 5.23
CA GLY A 9 4.03 -11.59 4.46
C GLY A 9 4.07 -11.81 2.96
N GLY A 10 2.95 -11.48 2.30
CA GLY A 10 2.86 -11.43 0.85
C GLY A 10 3.32 -10.07 0.31
N ILE A 11 4.11 -10.11 -0.75
CA ILE A 11 4.48 -8.89 -1.49
C ILE A 11 3.38 -8.56 -2.49
N SER A 12 2.92 -7.34 -2.42
CA SER A 12 2.03 -6.71 -3.40
C SER A 12 2.27 -5.21 -3.37
N TYR A 13 1.89 -4.49 -4.41
CA TYR A 13 1.96 -3.03 -4.39
C TYR A 13 1.14 -2.44 -3.25
N HIS A 14 1.67 -1.39 -2.64
CA HIS A 14 1.01 -0.68 -1.56
C HIS A 14 1.10 0.83 -1.78
N TYR A 15 -0.03 1.49 -1.80
CA TYR A 15 -0.17 2.92 -2.17
C TYR A 15 0.54 3.90 -1.23
N PHE A 16 0.91 3.49 -0.01
CA PHE A 16 1.73 4.29 0.92
C PHE A 16 3.15 3.76 1.05
N ALA A 17 3.30 2.48 1.38
CA ALA A 17 4.58 1.87 1.74
C ALA A 17 5.38 1.32 0.54
N GLY A 18 4.96 1.59 -0.68
CA GLY A 18 5.52 1.02 -1.90
C GLY A 18 5.09 -0.43 -2.11
N TYR A 19 5.41 -1.29 -1.16
CA TYR A 19 5.03 -2.71 -1.16
C TYR A 19 4.52 -3.16 0.21
N GLY A 20 3.78 -4.28 0.20
CA GLY A 20 3.45 -5.07 1.37
C GLY A 20 4.67 -5.78 1.96
N GLY A 21 4.46 -6.99 2.50
CA GLY A 21 5.51 -7.85 3.04
C GLY A 21 5.57 -7.88 4.57
N GLY A 22 6.40 -8.78 5.09
CA GLY A 22 6.43 -9.14 6.50
C GLY A 22 6.70 -7.99 7.47
N ARG A 23 7.46 -6.94 7.06
CA ARG A 23 7.66 -5.76 7.90
C ARG A 23 6.36 -5.08 8.32
N LYS A 24 5.29 -5.22 7.53
CA LYS A 24 3.96 -4.73 7.88
C LYS A 24 3.32 -5.47 9.06
N ALA A 25 3.71 -6.70 9.31
CA ALA A 25 3.25 -7.42 10.48
C ALA A 25 3.73 -6.77 11.79
N LEU A 26 4.90 -6.11 11.77
CA LEU A 26 5.40 -5.34 12.90
C LEU A 26 4.78 -3.94 12.96
N LEU A 27 4.93 -3.16 11.88
CA LEU A 27 4.36 -1.81 11.77
C LEU A 27 3.54 -1.71 10.48
N PRO A 28 2.23 -1.50 10.54
CA PRO A 28 1.41 -1.23 11.74
C PRO A 28 0.87 -2.47 12.48
N GLY A 29 1.16 -3.71 12.03
CA GLY A 29 0.44 -4.92 12.42
C GLY A 29 0.27 -5.16 13.93
N VAL A 30 1.36 -5.17 14.71
CA VAL A 30 1.33 -5.36 16.18
C VAL A 30 1.69 -4.09 16.93
N ALA A 31 1.82 -2.97 16.23
CA ALA A 31 2.15 -1.69 16.84
C ALA A 31 0.98 -1.11 17.65
N SER A 32 1.26 -0.23 18.60
CA SER A 32 0.23 0.49 19.33
C SER A 32 -0.58 1.40 18.41
N ARG A 33 -1.81 1.72 18.80
CA ARG A 33 -2.66 2.66 18.06
C ARG A 33 -1.94 3.99 17.79
N SER A 34 -1.26 4.55 18.79
CA SER A 34 -0.54 5.81 18.64
C SER A 34 0.62 5.71 17.65
N ALA A 35 1.33 4.57 17.62
CA ALA A 35 2.38 4.33 16.63
C ALA A 35 1.80 4.20 15.21
N CYS A 36 0.66 3.51 15.04
CA CYS A 36 -0.04 3.42 13.76
C CYS A 36 -0.50 4.80 13.27
N GLU A 37 -1.08 5.62 14.14
CA GLU A 37 -1.50 6.98 13.82
C GLU A 37 -0.31 7.85 13.40
N ALA A 38 0.80 7.81 14.14
CA ALA A 38 2.02 8.52 13.80
C ALA A 38 2.59 8.07 12.44
N HIS A 39 2.56 6.76 12.19
CA HIS A 39 2.99 6.17 10.92
C HIS A 39 2.15 6.66 9.73
N HIS A 40 0.85 6.66 9.85
CA HIS A 40 -0.04 7.14 8.80
C HIS A 40 0.03 8.66 8.58
N LYS A 41 0.35 9.44 9.63
CA LYS A 41 0.57 10.90 9.52
C LYS A 41 1.71 11.26 8.55
N LEU A 42 2.67 10.39 8.32
CA LEU A 42 3.72 10.62 7.31
C LEU A 42 3.13 10.89 5.92
N VAL A 43 2.06 10.19 5.56
CA VAL A 43 1.39 10.39 4.27
C VAL A 43 0.76 11.78 4.16
N VAL A 44 0.12 12.24 5.23
CA VAL A 44 -0.50 13.58 5.28
C VAL A 44 0.58 14.66 5.23
N SER A 45 1.65 14.52 6.01
CA SER A 45 2.78 15.44 6.01
C SER A 45 3.43 15.54 4.64
N PHE A 46 3.61 14.41 3.94
CA PHE A 46 4.10 14.37 2.57
C PHE A 46 3.15 15.12 1.62
N ARG A 47 1.85 14.85 1.68
CA ARG A 47 0.85 15.49 0.82
C ARG A 47 0.73 17.00 1.06
N ARG A 48 1.06 17.46 2.27
CA ARG A 48 1.13 18.90 2.60
C ARG A 48 2.47 19.55 2.24
N GLY A 49 3.42 18.82 1.68
CA GLY A 49 4.77 19.31 1.41
C GLY A 49 5.60 19.61 2.66
N GLN A 50 5.23 19.05 3.81
CA GLN A 50 5.94 19.18 5.09
C GLN A 50 7.01 18.09 5.26
N LEU A 51 7.05 17.12 4.37
CA LEU A 51 7.98 16.01 4.39
C LEU A 51 8.48 15.76 2.97
N GLU A 52 9.79 15.73 2.81
CA GLU A 52 10.43 15.36 1.55
C GLU A 52 10.37 13.86 1.32
N GLY A 53 10.39 13.45 0.06
CA GLY A 53 10.43 12.06 -0.34
C GLY A 53 9.47 11.74 -1.48
N ALA A 54 9.13 10.46 -1.59
CA ALA A 54 8.18 9.97 -2.58
C ALA A 54 7.29 8.88 -1.98
N ILE A 55 6.00 8.99 -2.15
CA ILE A 55 5.01 8.01 -1.65
C ILE A 55 4.16 7.52 -2.82
N GLY A 56 4.10 6.20 -3.01
CA GLY A 56 3.31 5.58 -4.06
C GLY A 56 3.59 4.10 -4.21
N PRO A 57 2.77 3.38 -5.01
CA PRO A 57 3.00 1.97 -5.30
C PRO A 57 4.37 1.76 -5.96
N GLY A 58 5.09 0.72 -5.53
CA GLY A 58 6.41 0.39 -6.07
C GLY A 58 7.56 1.30 -5.62
N ILE A 59 7.29 2.38 -4.89
CA ILE A 59 8.30 3.35 -4.45
C ILE A 59 8.83 2.95 -3.08
N LEU A 60 10.12 2.60 -3.01
CA LEU A 60 10.85 2.33 -1.77
C LEU A 60 11.86 3.43 -1.45
N ILE A 61 12.65 3.83 -2.45
CA ILE A 61 13.72 4.82 -2.25
C ILE A 61 13.10 6.19 -1.93
N GLY A 62 13.50 6.76 -0.80
CA GLY A 62 12.98 8.05 -0.33
C GLY A 62 11.51 7.99 0.14
N ASN A 63 10.98 6.81 0.41
CA ASN A 63 9.63 6.65 0.93
C ASN A 63 9.65 6.64 2.46
N PRO A 64 9.21 7.71 3.13
CA PRO A 64 9.29 7.82 4.59
C PRO A 64 8.44 6.77 5.32
N VAL A 65 7.37 6.29 4.69
CA VAL A 65 6.53 5.22 5.24
C VAL A 65 7.30 3.90 5.25
N HIS A 66 7.99 3.57 4.15
CA HIS A 66 8.87 2.42 4.06
C HIS A 66 10.02 2.50 5.07
N ASP A 67 10.71 3.65 5.10
CA ASP A 67 11.88 3.85 5.95
C ASP A 67 11.54 3.67 7.44
N GLN A 68 10.39 4.18 7.89
CA GLN A 68 9.95 3.99 9.27
C GLN A 68 9.65 2.51 9.59
N MET A 69 9.11 1.74 8.65
CA MET A 69 8.88 0.30 8.84
C MET A 69 10.21 -0.46 8.97
N ILE A 70 11.21 -0.10 8.16
CA ILE A 70 12.57 -0.65 8.27
C ILE A 70 13.19 -0.29 9.63
N GLN A 71 13.07 0.96 10.05
CA GLN A 71 13.56 1.39 11.37
C GLN A 71 12.90 0.61 12.50
N ALA A 72 11.58 0.39 12.43
CA ALA A 72 10.88 -0.42 13.43
C ALA A 72 11.46 -1.84 13.53
N CYS A 73 11.79 -2.48 12.42
CA CYS A 73 12.43 -3.80 12.43
C CYS A 73 13.84 -3.77 13.07
N ARG A 74 14.57 -2.68 12.94
CA ARG A 74 15.92 -2.53 13.54
C ARG A 74 15.92 -2.44 15.07
N TYR A 75 14.77 -2.18 15.71
CA TYR A 75 14.64 -2.25 17.17
C TYR A 75 14.56 -3.70 17.69
N LEU A 76 14.36 -4.68 16.82
CA LEU A 76 14.37 -6.08 17.20
C LEU A 76 15.80 -6.59 17.24
N SER A 77 16.18 -7.30 18.31
CA SER A 77 17.54 -7.85 18.49
C SER A 77 17.89 -8.89 17.42
N SER A 78 16.91 -9.64 16.97
CA SER A 78 17.02 -10.61 15.86
C SER A 78 15.71 -10.62 15.07
N CYS A 79 15.78 -10.21 13.81
CA CYS A 79 14.61 -10.13 12.92
C CYS A 79 14.91 -10.77 11.57
N PHE A 80 14.14 -11.79 11.23
CA PHE A 80 14.12 -12.41 9.91
C PHE A 80 12.79 -12.16 9.23
N VAL A 81 12.80 -12.08 7.90
CA VAL A 81 11.56 -12.06 7.12
C VAL A 81 11.49 -13.28 6.21
N LEU A 82 10.27 -13.74 6.00
CA LEU A 82 9.87 -14.63 4.93
C LEU A 82 8.77 -13.94 4.12
N ASN A 83 9.13 -13.50 2.93
CA ASN A 83 8.21 -12.88 2.00
C ASN A 83 7.89 -13.83 0.85
N VAL A 84 6.63 -13.87 0.45
CA VAL A 84 6.17 -14.64 -0.70
C VAL A 84 5.55 -13.72 -1.76
N VAL A 85 5.66 -14.12 -3.00
CA VAL A 85 4.91 -13.54 -4.13
C VAL A 85 3.92 -14.59 -4.58
N THR A 86 2.65 -14.23 -4.65
CA THR A 86 1.58 -15.15 -5.00
C THR A 86 0.89 -14.73 -6.28
N ARG A 87 0.35 -15.71 -7.00
CA ARG A 87 -0.59 -15.50 -8.10
C ARG A 87 -1.98 -15.14 -7.56
N PRO A 88 -2.90 -14.66 -8.43
CA PRO A 88 -4.27 -14.36 -8.01
C PRO A 88 -5.04 -15.54 -7.44
N ASP A 89 -4.69 -16.78 -7.83
CA ASP A 89 -5.26 -18.04 -7.32
C ASP A 89 -4.67 -18.46 -5.96
N GLY A 90 -3.69 -17.70 -5.43
CA GLY A 90 -3.03 -17.98 -4.15
C GLY A 90 -1.76 -18.84 -4.26
N GLU A 91 -1.41 -19.35 -5.44
CA GLU A 91 -0.19 -20.13 -5.64
C GLU A 91 1.06 -19.27 -5.37
N ILE A 92 2.00 -19.80 -4.58
CA ILE A 92 3.28 -19.14 -4.32
C ILE A 92 4.19 -19.32 -5.54
N THR A 93 4.56 -18.23 -6.19
CA THR A 93 5.45 -18.21 -7.36
C THR A 93 6.89 -17.90 -7.03
N ALA A 94 7.12 -17.19 -5.92
CA ALA A 94 8.45 -16.87 -5.45
C ALA A 94 8.45 -16.67 -3.93
N ALA A 95 9.60 -16.92 -3.32
CA ALA A 95 9.84 -16.62 -1.91
C ALA A 95 11.23 -15.98 -1.74
N SER A 96 11.35 -15.15 -0.69
CA SER A 96 12.61 -14.56 -0.27
C SER A 96 12.65 -14.50 1.23
N SER A 97 13.74 -14.97 1.83
CA SER A 97 13.90 -15.01 3.27
C SER A 97 15.30 -14.59 3.69
N GLY A 98 15.45 -14.14 4.91
CA GLY A 98 16.73 -13.72 5.47
C GLY A 98 16.65 -12.41 6.24
N GLU A 99 17.75 -11.64 6.18
CA GLU A 99 17.78 -10.29 6.75
C GLU A 99 16.67 -9.44 6.14
N GLN A 100 16.02 -8.66 6.99
CA GLN A 100 14.72 -8.05 6.69
C GLN A 100 14.72 -7.11 5.48
N GLU A 101 15.75 -6.29 5.29
CA GLU A 101 15.82 -5.33 4.20
C GLU A 101 16.22 -6.00 2.89
N ALA A 102 17.27 -6.83 2.93
CA ALA A 102 17.75 -7.55 1.74
C ALA A 102 16.70 -8.52 1.18
N ALA A 103 16.06 -9.31 2.06
CA ALA A 103 15.04 -10.25 1.66
C ALA A 103 13.76 -9.54 1.18
N HIS A 104 13.40 -8.40 1.77
CA HIS A 104 12.29 -7.59 1.30
C HIS A 104 12.54 -7.04 -0.10
N MET A 105 13.70 -6.44 -0.34
CA MET A 105 14.10 -5.91 -1.64
C MET A 105 14.15 -6.99 -2.73
N ASP A 106 14.65 -8.19 -2.39
CA ASP A 106 14.66 -9.32 -3.31
C ASP A 106 13.24 -9.77 -3.69
N ALA A 107 12.36 -9.87 -2.72
CA ALA A 107 10.96 -10.22 -2.96
C ALA A 107 10.23 -9.16 -3.80
N CYS A 108 10.50 -7.87 -3.60
CA CYS A 108 9.96 -6.79 -4.43
C CYS A 108 10.43 -6.91 -5.89
N ARG A 109 11.71 -7.17 -6.13
CA ARG A 109 12.22 -7.39 -7.50
C ARG A 109 11.55 -8.58 -8.18
N LYS A 110 11.37 -9.69 -7.46
CA LYS A 110 10.65 -10.88 -7.97
C LYS A 110 9.19 -10.55 -8.29
N HIS A 111 8.53 -9.79 -7.45
CA HIS A 111 7.16 -9.31 -7.69
C HIS A 111 7.10 -8.45 -8.96
N ASP A 112 7.99 -7.48 -9.10
CA ASP A 112 8.01 -6.58 -10.25
C ASP A 112 8.26 -7.33 -11.57
N SER A 113 9.14 -8.32 -11.57
CA SER A 113 9.38 -9.15 -12.76
C SER A 113 8.13 -9.87 -13.26
N LEU A 114 7.17 -10.14 -12.38
CA LEU A 114 5.91 -10.82 -12.70
C LEU A 114 4.77 -9.83 -13.02
N TYR A 115 4.68 -8.73 -12.29
CA TYR A 115 3.48 -7.89 -12.26
C TYR A 115 3.66 -6.47 -12.77
N MET A 116 4.89 -5.94 -12.82
CA MET A 116 5.10 -4.61 -13.34
C MET A 116 4.85 -4.56 -14.85
N LYS A 117 4.04 -3.60 -15.26
CA LYS A 117 3.80 -3.30 -16.67
C LYS A 117 4.12 -1.83 -16.92
N ASN A 118 5.08 -1.58 -17.77
CA ASN A 118 5.42 -0.22 -18.17
C ASN A 118 4.48 0.23 -19.31
N LEU A 119 3.75 1.29 -19.04
CA LEU A 119 2.98 1.98 -20.07
C LEU A 119 3.87 3.04 -20.71
N THR A 120 4.07 2.93 -22.01
CA THR A 120 4.87 3.92 -22.75
C THR A 120 4.14 5.24 -22.92
N VAL A 121 2.80 5.20 -22.96
CA VAL A 121 1.97 6.40 -23.10
C VAL A 121 0.67 6.19 -22.30
N PRO A 122 0.29 7.13 -21.43
CA PRO A 122 -1.02 7.10 -20.77
C PRO A 122 -2.15 7.12 -21.80
N THR A 123 -3.23 6.40 -21.54
CA THR A 123 -4.34 6.23 -22.47
C THR A 123 -5.52 7.16 -22.18
N LYS A 124 -6.32 7.47 -23.22
CA LYS A 124 -7.55 8.26 -23.07
C LYS A 124 -8.68 7.49 -22.40
N LEU A 125 -8.69 6.18 -22.50
CA LEU A 125 -9.71 5.33 -21.90
C LEU A 125 -9.04 4.17 -21.17
N VAL A 126 -9.38 4.03 -19.90
CA VAL A 126 -8.99 2.90 -19.06
C VAL A 126 -10.25 2.18 -18.62
N VAL A 127 -10.29 0.88 -18.84
CA VAL A 127 -11.33 0.02 -18.27
C VAL A 127 -10.66 -0.90 -17.27
N ALA A 128 -11.09 -0.85 -16.01
CA ALA A 128 -10.46 -1.59 -14.93
C ALA A 128 -11.51 -2.19 -13.98
N SER A 129 -11.11 -3.26 -13.30
CA SER A 129 -11.88 -3.88 -12.22
C SER A 129 -11.03 -3.93 -10.94
N ALA A 130 -11.70 -3.88 -9.80
CA ALA A 130 -11.06 -4.11 -8.50
C ALA A 130 -10.57 -5.56 -8.31
N GLY A 131 -10.98 -6.49 -9.19
CA GLY A 131 -10.52 -7.88 -9.20
C GLY A 131 -11.40 -8.85 -8.42
N GLY A 132 -12.64 -8.46 -8.06
CA GLY A 132 -13.60 -9.31 -7.37
C GLY A 132 -13.31 -9.54 -5.88
N TYR A 133 -14.21 -10.29 -5.24
CA TYR A 133 -14.11 -10.63 -3.81
C TYR A 133 -12.80 -11.39 -3.50
N PRO A 134 -12.10 -11.07 -2.40
CA PRO A 134 -12.39 -10.09 -1.35
C PRO A 134 -11.81 -8.68 -1.62
N ARG A 135 -11.21 -8.43 -2.78
CA ARG A 135 -10.50 -7.16 -3.09
C ARG A 135 -11.47 -5.99 -3.23
N ASP A 136 -12.71 -6.26 -3.56
CA ASP A 136 -13.77 -5.27 -3.71
C ASP A 136 -14.93 -5.45 -2.72
N ILE A 137 -14.67 -6.07 -1.57
CA ILE A 137 -15.67 -6.27 -0.53
C ILE A 137 -16.38 -4.96 -0.15
N ASN A 138 -15.66 -3.84 -0.22
CA ASN A 138 -16.19 -2.49 -0.05
C ASN A 138 -15.37 -1.46 -0.84
N PHE A 139 -15.88 -0.25 -0.96
CA PHE A 139 -15.21 0.80 -1.73
C PHE A 139 -13.84 1.20 -1.15
N VAL A 140 -13.65 1.16 0.17
CA VAL A 140 -12.34 1.41 0.81
C VAL A 140 -11.28 0.41 0.34
N GLN A 141 -11.65 -0.80 -0.02
CA GLN A 141 -10.72 -1.76 -0.62
C GLN A 141 -10.62 -1.58 -2.13
N ALA A 142 -11.74 -1.44 -2.81
CA ALA A 142 -11.82 -1.32 -4.26
C ALA A 142 -11.06 -0.11 -4.82
N HIS A 143 -11.07 1.05 -4.12
CA HIS A 143 -10.41 2.27 -4.58
C HIS A 143 -8.91 2.11 -4.87
N LYS A 144 -8.26 1.09 -4.31
CA LYS A 144 -6.85 0.78 -4.60
C LYS A 144 -6.63 0.43 -6.07
N GLY A 145 -7.58 -0.33 -6.66
CA GLY A 145 -7.60 -0.61 -8.09
C GLY A 145 -7.91 0.64 -8.93
N LEU A 146 -8.78 1.51 -8.42
CA LEU A 146 -9.11 2.78 -9.08
C LEU A 146 -7.89 3.71 -9.14
N LEU A 147 -7.06 3.78 -8.09
CA LEU A 147 -5.82 4.55 -8.10
C LEU A 147 -4.85 4.04 -9.18
N THR A 148 -4.66 2.73 -9.28
CA THR A 148 -3.81 2.14 -10.33
C THR A 148 -4.36 2.44 -11.73
N ALA A 149 -5.67 2.37 -11.91
CA ALA A 149 -6.32 2.71 -13.18
C ALA A 149 -6.15 4.21 -13.52
N HIS A 150 -6.21 5.08 -12.53
CA HIS A 150 -5.99 6.51 -12.69
C HIS A 150 -4.57 6.84 -13.18
N GLU A 151 -3.54 6.15 -12.66
CA GLU A 151 -2.15 6.33 -13.11
C GLU A 151 -1.94 5.93 -14.58
N ALA A 152 -2.75 4.99 -15.08
CA ALA A 152 -2.72 4.58 -16.49
C ALA A 152 -3.46 5.57 -17.42
N ALA A 153 -4.31 6.41 -16.88
CA ALA A 153 -5.11 7.35 -17.64
C ALA A 153 -4.36 8.66 -17.92
N ARG A 154 -4.59 9.24 -19.09
CA ARG A 154 -4.19 10.63 -19.34
C ARG A 154 -4.97 11.59 -18.44
N ARG A 155 -4.44 12.80 -18.22
CA ARG A 155 -5.07 13.84 -17.41
C ARG A 155 -6.49 14.20 -17.88
N ASP A 156 -6.75 14.10 -19.19
CA ASP A 156 -8.04 14.33 -19.85
C ASP A 156 -8.74 13.02 -20.23
N GLY A 157 -8.31 11.90 -19.66
CA GLY A 157 -8.83 10.58 -19.93
C GLY A 157 -10.05 10.21 -19.10
N VAL A 158 -10.70 9.11 -19.48
CA VAL A 158 -11.84 8.52 -18.79
C VAL A 158 -11.44 7.18 -18.20
N VAL A 159 -11.81 6.94 -16.95
CA VAL A 159 -11.67 5.65 -16.28
C VAL A 159 -13.06 5.06 -16.07
N ILE A 160 -13.31 3.87 -16.64
CA ILE A 160 -14.48 3.05 -16.34
C ILE A 160 -14.01 1.99 -15.33
N PHE A 161 -14.58 2.03 -14.14
CA PHE A 161 -14.18 1.15 -13.06
C PHE A 161 -15.33 0.27 -12.59
N ALA A 162 -15.11 -1.05 -12.56
CA ALA A 162 -16.09 -2.04 -12.12
C ALA A 162 -15.71 -2.61 -10.75
N SER A 163 -16.67 -2.63 -9.84
CA SER A 163 -16.51 -3.13 -8.48
C SER A 163 -17.89 -3.48 -7.91
N ASP A 164 -18.00 -4.56 -7.15
CA ASP A 164 -19.27 -5.01 -6.56
C ASP A 164 -19.59 -4.26 -5.26
N CYS A 165 -18.57 -4.07 -4.40
CA CYS A 165 -18.69 -3.37 -3.11
C CYS A 165 -19.87 -3.89 -2.25
N LEU A 166 -19.96 -5.21 -2.05
CA LEU A 166 -21.06 -5.87 -1.32
C LEU A 166 -21.34 -5.26 0.07
N GLU A 167 -20.32 -4.76 0.76
CA GLU A 167 -20.42 -4.06 2.05
C GLU A 167 -20.46 -2.53 1.89
N GLY A 168 -20.83 -2.04 0.71
CA GLY A 168 -20.96 -0.60 0.43
C GLY A 168 -19.60 0.12 0.49
N THR A 169 -19.54 1.24 1.22
CA THR A 169 -18.33 2.07 1.32
C THR A 169 -17.29 1.55 2.31
N GLY A 170 -17.66 0.62 3.20
CA GLY A 170 -16.78 0.00 4.18
C GLY A 170 -16.77 0.66 5.55
N HIS A 171 -16.88 1.98 5.65
CA HIS A 171 -16.96 2.68 6.93
C HIS A 171 -17.85 3.92 6.83
N THR A 172 -18.79 4.07 7.76
CA THR A 172 -19.76 5.20 7.73
C THR A 172 -19.10 6.57 7.85
N ALA A 173 -18.01 6.68 8.61
CA ALA A 173 -17.26 7.92 8.73
C ALA A 173 -16.60 8.34 7.39
N PHE A 174 -16.35 7.41 6.48
CA PHE A 174 -15.78 7.70 5.17
C PHE A 174 -16.72 8.59 4.33
N LEU A 175 -17.99 8.23 4.21
CA LEU A 175 -18.97 9.04 3.50
C LEU A 175 -19.16 10.41 4.16
N GLY A 176 -19.40 10.43 5.47
CA GLY A 176 -19.59 11.67 6.19
C GLY A 176 -18.37 12.62 6.14
N TRP A 177 -17.20 12.10 5.80
CA TRP A 177 -16.02 12.91 5.57
C TRP A 177 -16.07 13.58 4.17
N PHE A 178 -16.42 12.84 3.12
CA PHE A 178 -16.63 13.41 1.79
C PHE A 178 -17.72 14.47 1.77
N ASP A 179 -18.81 14.27 2.51
CA ASP A 179 -19.91 15.23 2.59
C ASP A 179 -19.50 16.56 3.24
N ARG A 180 -18.49 16.55 4.11
CA ARG A 180 -18.03 17.74 4.85
C ARG A 180 -16.86 18.47 4.20
N CYS A 181 -16.12 17.81 3.32
CA CYS A 181 -14.89 18.34 2.75
C CYS A 181 -15.06 18.58 1.25
N THR A 182 -14.98 19.83 0.84
CA THR A 182 -15.11 20.25 -0.58
C THR A 182 -13.77 20.62 -1.21
N THR A 183 -12.73 20.82 -0.40
CA THR A 183 -11.38 21.14 -0.86
C THR A 183 -10.35 20.13 -0.37
N GLN A 184 -9.22 20.03 -1.08
CA GLN A 184 -8.13 19.12 -0.69
C GLN A 184 -7.60 19.44 0.72
N ASP A 185 -7.49 20.73 1.07
CA ASP A 185 -7.00 21.15 2.39
C ASP A 185 -7.95 20.71 3.51
N GLN A 186 -9.25 20.89 3.32
CA GLN A 186 -10.26 20.39 4.26
C GLN A 186 -10.19 18.87 4.43
N TRP A 187 -9.90 18.15 3.35
CA TRP A 187 -9.72 16.68 3.43
C TRP A 187 -8.49 16.29 4.23
N LEU A 188 -7.38 16.98 4.04
CA LEU A 188 -6.16 16.73 4.79
C LEU A 188 -6.29 17.14 6.26
N ASP A 189 -7.02 18.22 6.56
CA ASP A 189 -7.26 18.69 7.93
C ASP A 189 -8.20 17.76 8.71
N GLY A 190 -9.16 17.13 8.04
CA GLY A 190 -10.11 16.22 8.67
C GLY A 190 -9.56 14.81 8.97
N LEU A 191 -8.33 14.50 8.56
CA LEU A 191 -7.73 13.18 8.79
C LEU A 191 -7.22 12.98 10.22
N TRP A 192 -7.11 14.04 11.04
CA TRP A 192 -6.48 13.98 12.39
C TRP A 192 -7.15 14.91 13.41
#